data_a88e2040834d1586e6fe7c07fc2e9913
#
_entry.id   a88e2040834d1586e6fe7c07fc2e9913
#
_cell.length_a   1.000
_cell.length_b   1.000
_cell.length_c   1.000
_cell.angle_alpha   90.00
_cell.angle_beta   90.00
_cell.angle_gamma   90.00
#
_symmetry.space_group_name_H-M   'P 1'
#
loop_
_entity.id
_entity.type
_entity.pdbx_description
1 polymer ?
#
loop_
_entity_poly.entity_id
_entity_poly.type
_entity_poly.pdbx_seq_one_letter_code
_entity_poly.pdbx_strand_id
1 'polypeptide(L)'
;QGQSLYRKMGKVFALFAVLAGAALIQESMNPVLKQGNVLERQAYGDGNYDAELIWEIPEKELEQELSVHVAEQGLTKEEQQALLAAAEQEIAETFPGENESVDEIRKDVCIQSQYQDGQVTADWSFDSYQYVNLEGHVMNDSLEEEEILVKAVVELGCDSQTLEYQFFFQICPK
;
A
#
# COMPACT_ATOMS: atom_id res chain seq x y z
N GLN A 1 53.19 40.46 -6.73
CA GLN A 1 52.90 39.19 -6.02
C GLN A 1 51.48 39.15 -5.42
N GLY A 2 50.84 40.28 -5.11
CA GLY A 2 49.47 40.32 -4.51
C GLY A 2 48.34 39.83 -5.41
N GLN A 3 48.34 40.11 -6.71
CA GLN A 3 47.24 39.74 -7.63
C GLN A 3 47.08 38.22 -7.85
N SER A 4 48.16 37.45 -7.74
CA SER A 4 48.14 35.99 -7.88
C SER A 4 47.47 35.34 -6.67
N LEU A 5 47.62 35.91 -5.48
CA LEU A 5 47.02 35.37 -4.24
C LEU A 5 45.53 35.60 -4.23
N TYR A 6 45.03 36.78 -4.59
CA TYR A 6 43.60 37.09 -4.70
C TYR A 6 42.91 36.23 -5.76
N ARG A 7 43.57 35.91 -6.86
CA ARG A 7 43.05 35.04 -7.90
C ARG A 7 42.95 33.58 -7.44
N LYS A 8 43.87 33.10 -6.61
CA LYS A 8 43.83 31.78 -6.01
C LYS A 8 42.78 31.69 -4.92
N MET A 9 42.67 32.70 -4.04
CA MET A 9 41.60 32.76 -3.03
C MET A 9 40.23 32.86 -3.67
N GLY A 10 40.03 33.62 -4.74
CA GLY A 10 38.75 33.67 -5.46
C GLY A 10 38.32 32.33 -6.04
N LYS A 11 39.26 31.52 -6.56
CA LYS A 11 38.95 30.18 -7.06
C LYS A 11 38.59 29.19 -5.95
N VAL A 12 39.26 29.27 -4.80
CA VAL A 12 38.94 28.45 -3.63
C VAL A 12 37.55 28.82 -3.08
N PHE A 13 37.25 30.13 -2.99
CA PHE A 13 35.92 30.61 -2.56
C PHE A 13 34.79 30.17 -3.51
N ALA A 14 35.02 30.24 -4.83
CA ALA A 14 34.07 29.79 -5.83
C ALA A 14 33.84 28.27 -5.73
N LEU A 15 34.89 27.46 -5.46
CA LEU A 15 34.79 26.02 -5.28
C LEU A 15 33.97 25.67 -4.02
N PHE A 16 34.21 26.37 -2.91
CA PHE A 16 33.43 26.19 -1.68
C PHE A 16 31.96 26.60 -1.86
N ALA A 17 31.68 27.69 -2.58
CA ALA A 17 30.31 28.11 -2.86
C ALA A 17 29.55 27.10 -3.73
N VAL A 18 30.24 26.48 -4.71
CA VAL A 18 29.63 25.42 -5.55
C VAL A 18 29.37 24.13 -4.74
N LEU A 19 30.33 23.76 -3.88
CA LEU A 19 30.14 22.56 -3.00
C LEU A 19 29.03 22.79 -1.97
N ALA A 20 28.97 23.97 -1.35
CA ALA A 20 27.89 24.32 -0.42
C ALA A 20 26.53 24.39 -1.12
N GLY A 21 26.48 24.94 -2.36
CA GLY A 21 25.28 24.96 -3.18
C GLY A 21 24.81 23.58 -3.58
N ALA A 22 25.74 22.67 -3.92
CA ALA A 22 25.42 21.27 -4.25
C ALA A 22 24.90 20.50 -3.02
N ALA A 23 25.49 20.72 -1.83
CA ALA A 23 25.03 20.11 -0.58
C ALA A 23 23.60 20.59 -0.22
N LEU A 24 23.32 21.90 -0.33
CA LEU A 24 21.97 22.46 -0.11
C LEU A 24 20.93 21.93 -1.10
N ILE A 25 21.31 21.70 -2.36
CA ILE A 25 20.42 21.13 -3.37
C ILE A 25 20.14 19.65 -3.05
N GLN A 26 21.14 18.90 -2.62
CA GLN A 26 20.99 17.49 -2.25
C GLN A 26 20.12 17.35 -0.99
N GLU A 27 20.28 18.24 -0.02
CA GLU A 27 19.47 18.28 1.21
C GLU A 27 18.00 18.72 0.92
N SER A 28 17.79 19.59 -0.08
CA SER A 28 16.45 20.00 -0.50
C SER A 28 15.73 18.94 -1.36
N MET A 29 16.46 18.01 -1.98
CA MET A 29 15.89 16.94 -2.81
C MET A 29 15.47 15.72 -1.99
N ASN A 30 16.02 15.52 -0.79
CA ASN A 30 15.61 14.48 0.17
C ASN A 30 15.59 15.05 1.59
N PRO A 31 14.61 15.86 1.96
CA PRO A 31 14.51 16.35 3.32
C PRO A 31 14.05 15.23 4.25
N VAL A 32 15.02 14.55 4.86
CA VAL A 32 14.74 13.59 5.96
C VAL A 32 14.16 14.33 7.18
N LEU A 33 14.52 15.62 7.33
CA LEU A 33 14.02 16.51 8.37
C LEU A 33 13.34 17.73 7.75
N LYS A 34 12.05 17.93 8.02
CA LYS A 34 11.34 19.20 7.72
C LYS A 34 11.56 20.22 8.85
N GLN A 35 11.17 21.48 8.61
CA GLN A 35 11.36 22.58 9.55
C GLN A 35 11.02 22.17 11.00
N GLY A 36 12.02 22.23 11.89
CA GLY A 36 11.87 21.92 13.31
C GLY A 36 12.36 20.55 13.74
N ASN A 37 13.21 19.87 12.96
CA ASN A 37 13.77 18.53 13.28
C ASN A 37 12.68 17.45 13.44
N VAL A 38 11.64 17.49 12.61
CA VAL A 38 10.55 16.51 12.60
C VAL A 38 10.79 15.50 11.50
N LEU A 39 10.82 14.21 11.85
CA LEU A 39 10.77 13.10 10.90
C LEU A 39 9.33 12.96 10.40
N GLU A 40 9.13 13.04 9.08
CA GLU A 40 7.82 12.87 8.48
C GLU A 40 7.58 11.39 8.18
N ARG A 41 6.45 10.86 8.65
CA ARG A 41 6.05 9.49 8.35
C ARG A 41 5.54 9.40 6.92
N GLN A 42 5.91 8.34 6.21
CA GLN A 42 5.38 8.05 4.87
C GLN A 42 3.88 7.73 4.94
N ALA A 43 3.18 7.91 3.82
CA ALA A 43 1.77 7.54 3.73
C ALA A 43 1.58 6.02 3.90
N TYR A 44 0.38 5.60 4.25
CA TYR A 44 0.03 4.18 4.34
C TYR A 44 0.25 3.47 3.00
N GLY A 45 0.93 2.32 3.03
CA GLY A 45 1.29 1.55 1.85
C GLY A 45 2.64 1.92 1.22
N ASP A 46 3.25 3.06 1.59
CA ASP A 46 4.58 3.45 1.13
C ASP A 46 5.71 2.77 1.91
N GLY A 47 5.36 2.12 3.03
CA GLY A 47 6.26 1.34 3.87
C GLY A 47 7.00 2.16 4.93
N ASN A 48 7.72 1.42 5.77
CA ASN A 48 8.56 1.99 6.82
C ASN A 48 9.94 2.37 6.24
N TYR A 49 10.63 3.31 6.86
CA TYR A 49 12.01 3.64 6.51
C TYR A 49 12.89 3.88 7.74
N ASP A 50 14.20 3.71 7.58
CA ASP A 50 15.17 4.03 8.60
C ASP A 50 15.81 5.39 8.30
N ALA A 51 15.74 6.31 9.27
CA ALA A 51 16.37 7.62 9.20
C ALA A 51 17.68 7.62 9.97
N GLU A 52 18.78 8.00 9.33
CA GLU A 52 20.06 8.20 9.99
C GLU A 52 20.17 9.66 10.46
N LEU A 53 20.28 9.84 11.78
CA LEU A 53 20.44 11.14 12.41
C LEU A 53 21.86 11.25 12.96
N ILE A 54 22.52 12.35 12.66
CA ILE A 54 23.82 12.69 13.24
C ILE A 54 23.57 13.67 14.39
N TRP A 55 23.91 13.27 15.59
CA TRP A 55 23.85 14.15 16.74
C TRP A 55 25.25 14.68 17.04
N GLU A 56 25.42 15.98 16.84
CA GLU A 56 26.64 16.70 17.20
C GLU A 56 26.49 17.33 18.60
N ILE A 57 27.45 17.05 19.48
CA ILE A 57 27.59 17.76 20.76
C ILE A 57 28.80 18.69 20.65
N PRO A 58 28.60 19.98 20.31
CA PRO A 58 29.71 20.89 19.97
C PRO A 58 30.72 21.09 21.09
N GLU A 59 30.27 20.95 22.37
CA GLU A 59 31.13 21.16 23.55
C GLU A 59 32.12 19.99 23.80
N LYS A 60 31.90 18.85 23.14
CA LYS A 60 32.71 17.63 23.38
C LYS A 60 33.35 17.07 22.11
N GLU A 61 33.17 17.71 20.95
CA GLU A 61 33.60 17.19 19.62
C GLU A 61 33.17 15.73 19.39
N LEU A 62 31.98 15.37 19.91
CA LEU A 62 31.40 14.05 19.77
C LEU A 62 30.29 14.07 18.72
N GLU A 63 30.48 13.25 17.70
CA GLU A 63 29.43 12.91 16.72
C GLU A 63 28.90 11.51 17.06
N GLN A 64 27.60 11.34 17.10
CA GLN A 64 26.96 10.05 17.29
C GLN A 64 25.90 9.84 16.22
N GLU A 65 26.04 8.76 15.46
CA GLU A 65 25.02 8.31 14.52
C GLU A 65 23.92 7.57 15.29
N LEU A 66 22.67 7.93 14.99
CA LEU A 66 21.49 7.29 15.53
C LEU A 66 20.58 6.88 14.37
N SER A 67 20.35 5.60 14.21
CA SER A 67 19.33 5.08 13.30
C SER A 67 17.97 5.06 14.01
N VAL A 68 16.97 5.68 13.40
CA VAL A 68 15.60 5.75 13.91
C VAL A 68 14.67 5.07 12.90
N HIS A 69 14.01 4.01 13.32
CA HIS A 69 12.98 3.36 12.52
C HIS A 69 11.70 4.22 12.53
N VAL A 70 11.30 4.70 11.36
CA VAL A 70 10.10 5.52 11.17
C VAL A 70 9.03 4.66 10.50
N ALA A 71 8.01 4.31 11.26
CA ALA A 71 6.84 3.60 10.73
C ALA A 71 6.01 4.53 9.84
N GLU A 72 5.38 3.97 8.80
CA GLU A 72 4.41 4.69 7.98
C GLU A 72 3.23 5.24 8.80
N GLN A 73 2.46 6.16 8.21
CA GLN A 73 1.23 6.65 8.83
C GLN A 73 0.18 5.53 8.78
N GLY A 74 -0.46 5.23 9.91
CA GLY A 74 -1.65 4.39 9.90
C GLY A 74 -2.83 5.16 9.31
N LEU A 75 -3.79 4.42 8.73
CA LEU A 75 -5.04 4.97 8.26
C LEU A 75 -5.92 5.40 9.44
N THR A 76 -6.65 6.49 9.28
CA THR A 76 -7.74 6.84 10.20
C THR A 76 -8.87 5.80 10.10
N LYS A 77 -9.73 5.74 11.11
CA LYS A 77 -10.87 4.80 11.08
C LYS A 77 -11.82 5.08 9.92
N GLU A 78 -12.00 6.34 9.60
CA GLU A 78 -12.83 6.81 8.51
C GLU A 78 -12.26 6.38 7.14
N GLU A 79 -10.94 6.49 6.95
CA GLU A 79 -10.25 6.02 5.75
C GLU A 79 -10.32 4.50 5.62
N GLN A 80 -10.10 3.75 6.72
CA GLN A 80 -10.23 2.29 6.73
C GLN A 80 -11.66 1.86 6.35
N GLN A 81 -12.68 2.49 6.90
CA GLN A 81 -14.08 2.19 6.56
C GLN A 81 -14.40 2.51 5.10
N ALA A 82 -13.88 3.62 4.58
CA ALA A 82 -14.08 3.98 3.18
C ALA A 82 -13.43 2.95 2.22
N LEU A 83 -12.22 2.49 2.54
CA LEU A 83 -11.52 1.46 1.77
C LEU A 83 -12.25 0.11 1.82
N LEU A 84 -12.72 -0.32 2.99
CA LEU A 84 -13.50 -1.54 3.14
C LEU A 84 -14.80 -1.49 2.33
N ALA A 85 -15.53 -0.36 2.37
CA ALA A 85 -16.76 -0.18 1.58
C ALA A 85 -16.47 -0.15 0.07
N ALA A 86 -15.36 0.46 -0.34
CA ALA A 86 -14.93 0.45 -1.74
C ALA A 86 -14.54 -0.96 -2.21
N ALA A 87 -13.91 -1.77 -1.34
CA ALA A 87 -13.58 -3.16 -1.65
C ALA A 87 -14.84 -4.04 -1.79
N GLU A 88 -15.88 -3.84 -0.97
CA GLU A 88 -17.17 -4.52 -1.16
C GLU A 88 -17.77 -4.23 -2.54
N GLN A 89 -17.74 -2.95 -2.97
CA GLN A 89 -18.23 -2.56 -4.28
C GLN A 89 -17.38 -3.18 -5.40
N GLU A 90 -16.06 -3.16 -5.28
CA GLU A 90 -15.15 -3.75 -6.26
C GLU A 90 -15.38 -5.28 -6.38
N ILE A 91 -15.61 -5.97 -5.25
CA ILE A 91 -16.00 -7.39 -5.25
C ILE A 91 -17.31 -7.60 -6.00
N ALA A 92 -18.34 -6.82 -5.69
CA ALA A 92 -19.64 -6.95 -6.35
C ALA A 92 -19.56 -6.75 -7.88
N GLU A 93 -18.68 -5.89 -8.35
CA GLU A 93 -18.47 -5.60 -9.76
C GLU A 93 -17.58 -6.65 -10.45
N THR A 94 -16.56 -7.17 -9.76
CA THR A 94 -15.55 -8.05 -10.38
C THR A 94 -15.85 -9.54 -10.21
N PHE A 95 -16.51 -9.93 -9.14
CA PHE A 95 -16.78 -11.34 -8.80
C PHE A 95 -17.47 -12.13 -9.92
N PRO A 96 -18.46 -11.61 -10.65
CA PRO A 96 -19.11 -12.39 -11.71
C PRO A 96 -18.16 -12.78 -12.85
N GLY A 97 -17.01 -12.10 -13.00
CA GLY A 97 -16.05 -12.39 -14.07
C GLY A 97 -16.66 -12.18 -15.44
N GLU A 98 -16.69 -13.27 -16.25
CA GLU A 98 -17.30 -13.25 -17.58
C GLU A 98 -18.79 -13.62 -17.59
N ASN A 99 -19.43 -13.78 -16.42
CA ASN A 99 -20.85 -14.03 -16.31
C ASN A 99 -21.65 -12.73 -16.36
N GLU A 100 -22.93 -12.80 -16.73
CA GLU A 100 -23.79 -11.60 -16.83
C GLU A 100 -24.13 -11.01 -15.45
N SER A 101 -24.29 -11.86 -14.44
CA SER A 101 -24.61 -11.45 -13.07
C SER A 101 -24.28 -12.55 -12.07
N VAL A 102 -24.37 -12.23 -10.78
CA VAL A 102 -24.26 -13.21 -9.68
C VAL A 102 -25.42 -14.20 -9.65
N ASP A 103 -26.56 -13.85 -10.25
CA ASP A 103 -27.74 -14.71 -10.31
C ASP A 103 -27.66 -15.73 -11.46
N GLU A 104 -26.64 -15.65 -12.33
CA GLU A 104 -26.48 -16.55 -13.47
C GLU A 104 -25.00 -16.88 -13.72
N ILE A 105 -24.40 -17.63 -12.81
CA ILE A 105 -23.00 -18.08 -12.90
C ILE A 105 -22.93 -19.40 -13.68
N ARG A 106 -22.29 -19.36 -14.84
CA ARG A 106 -22.03 -20.51 -15.74
C ARG A 106 -20.55 -20.74 -16.00
N LYS A 107 -19.73 -19.73 -15.80
CA LYS A 107 -18.28 -19.71 -15.99
C LYS A 107 -17.59 -19.42 -14.67
N ASP A 108 -16.27 -19.55 -14.67
CA ASP A 108 -15.43 -19.23 -13.54
C ASP A 108 -15.68 -17.79 -13.05
N VAL A 109 -15.59 -17.61 -11.74
CA VAL A 109 -15.76 -16.33 -11.06
C VAL A 109 -14.37 -15.74 -10.72
N CYS A 110 -14.33 -14.44 -10.52
CA CYS A 110 -13.10 -13.74 -10.18
C CYS A 110 -12.95 -13.66 -8.65
N ILE A 111 -11.92 -14.33 -8.11
CA ILE A 111 -11.56 -14.29 -6.69
C ILE A 111 -10.19 -13.67 -6.57
N GLN A 112 -10.09 -12.60 -5.79
CA GLN A 112 -8.84 -11.91 -5.52
C GLN A 112 -8.59 -11.89 -4.01
N SER A 113 -7.33 -11.96 -3.60
CA SER A 113 -6.92 -11.86 -2.19
C SER A 113 -6.60 -10.42 -1.76
N GLN A 114 -6.62 -9.47 -2.71
CA GLN A 114 -6.32 -8.06 -2.47
C GLN A 114 -7.19 -7.18 -3.35
N TYR A 115 -7.65 -6.06 -2.79
CA TYR A 115 -8.47 -5.03 -3.41
C TYR A 115 -7.93 -3.65 -3.09
N GLN A 116 -8.42 -2.59 -3.76
CA GLN A 116 -8.01 -1.20 -3.54
C GLN A 116 -6.49 -1.03 -3.60
N ASP A 117 -5.88 -1.48 -4.71
CA ASP A 117 -4.43 -1.43 -4.95
C ASP A 117 -3.59 -2.13 -3.87
N GLY A 118 -4.15 -3.19 -3.25
CA GLY A 118 -3.47 -3.99 -2.22
C GLY A 118 -3.62 -3.45 -0.79
N GLN A 119 -4.42 -2.40 -0.58
CA GLN A 119 -4.65 -1.83 0.75
C GLN A 119 -5.69 -2.61 1.56
N VAL A 120 -6.51 -3.43 0.90
CA VAL A 120 -7.50 -4.30 1.54
C VAL A 120 -7.18 -5.75 1.19
N THR A 121 -7.02 -6.58 2.21
CA THR A 121 -6.91 -8.04 2.06
C THR A 121 -8.28 -8.69 2.10
N ALA A 122 -8.44 -9.84 1.43
CA ALA A 122 -9.69 -10.58 1.39
C ALA A 122 -9.44 -12.08 1.55
N ASP A 123 -10.07 -12.65 2.58
CA ASP A 123 -10.09 -14.08 2.84
C ASP A 123 -11.48 -14.64 2.50
N TRP A 124 -11.51 -15.55 1.52
CA TRP A 124 -12.74 -16.08 0.97
C TRP A 124 -13.11 -17.43 1.58
N SER A 125 -14.41 -17.63 1.79
CA SER A 125 -14.99 -18.92 2.13
C SER A 125 -16.36 -19.10 1.48
N PHE A 126 -16.72 -20.37 1.20
CA PHE A 126 -18.01 -20.77 0.64
C PHE A 126 -18.67 -21.80 1.53
N ASP A 127 -19.99 -21.79 1.55
CA ASP A 127 -20.77 -22.82 2.25
C ASP A 127 -20.73 -24.17 1.52
N SER A 128 -20.36 -24.18 0.24
CA SER A 128 -20.17 -25.41 -0.55
C SER A 128 -18.99 -25.30 -1.50
N TYR A 129 -17.97 -26.11 -1.27
CA TYR A 129 -16.81 -26.27 -2.17
C TYR A 129 -17.02 -27.32 -3.26
N GLN A 130 -18.22 -27.94 -3.32
CA GLN A 130 -18.55 -28.90 -4.37
C GLN A 130 -18.71 -28.24 -5.74
N TYR A 131 -19.13 -26.98 -5.75
CA TYR A 131 -19.52 -26.25 -6.96
C TYR A 131 -18.61 -25.08 -7.31
N VAL A 132 -17.81 -24.60 -6.37
CA VAL A 132 -16.84 -23.55 -6.56
C VAL A 132 -15.64 -23.74 -5.62
N ASN A 133 -14.43 -23.46 -6.11
CA ASN A 133 -13.23 -23.50 -5.27
C ASN A 133 -12.68 -22.08 -5.01
N LEU A 134 -11.64 -21.96 -4.18
CA LEU A 134 -11.01 -20.68 -3.83
C LEU A 134 -10.21 -20.06 -4.99
N GLU A 135 -10.02 -20.77 -6.08
CA GLU A 135 -9.42 -20.26 -7.31
C GLU A 135 -10.48 -19.65 -8.26
N GLY A 136 -11.75 -19.71 -7.86
CA GLY A 136 -12.89 -19.21 -8.66
C GLY A 136 -13.37 -20.18 -9.71
N HIS A 137 -12.85 -21.42 -9.74
CA HIS A 137 -13.27 -22.41 -10.72
C HIS A 137 -14.65 -22.97 -10.37
N VAL A 138 -15.59 -22.89 -11.33
CA VAL A 138 -16.99 -23.35 -11.19
C VAL A 138 -17.17 -24.74 -11.76
N MET A 139 -17.64 -25.67 -10.92
CA MET A 139 -17.84 -27.08 -11.24
C MET A 139 -19.32 -27.39 -11.45
N ASN A 140 -19.86 -27.02 -12.61
CA ASN A 140 -21.28 -27.17 -12.96
C ASN A 140 -21.55 -28.25 -14.02
N ASP A 141 -20.54 -29.07 -14.40
CA ASP A 141 -20.69 -30.13 -15.42
C ASP A 141 -21.67 -31.24 -15.00
N SER A 142 -21.87 -31.42 -13.68
CA SER A 142 -22.77 -32.44 -13.14
C SER A 142 -24.19 -31.95 -12.86
N LEU A 143 -24.45 -30.65 -13.08
CA LEU A 143 -25.79 -30.08 -12.92
C LEU A 143 -26.62 -30.37 -14.17
N GLU A 144 -27.69 -31.14 -14.03
CA GLU A 144 -28.55 -31.49 -15.16
C GLU A 144 -29.52 -30.33 -15.51
N GLU A 145 -30.38 -29.95 -14.56
CA GLU A 145 -31.35 -28.85 -14.72
C GLU A 145 -31.51 -28.01 -13.44
N GLU A 146 -30.80 -28.34 -12.36
CA GLU A 146 -30.93 -27.68 -11.06
C GLU A 146 -29.95 -26.52 -10.93
N GLU A 147 -30.45 -25.39 -10.46
CA GLU A 147 -29.64 -24.24 -10.08
C GLU A 147 -29.26 -24.35 -8.62
N ILE A 148 -28.00 -24.05 -8.30
CA ILE A 148 -27.46 -24.17 -6.94
C ILE A 148 -27.15 -22.79 -6.39
N LEU A 149 -27.80 -22.43 -5.27
CA LEU A 149 -27.48 -21.23 -4.53
C LEU A 149 -26.30 -21.47 -3.60
N VAL A 150 -25.25 -20.70 -3.74
CA VAL A 150 -24.03 -20.75 -2.91
C VAL A 150 -23.87 -19.43 -2.17
N LYS A 151 -23.51 -19.54 -0.88
CA LYS A 151 -23.18 -18.39 -0.05
C LYS A 151 -21.67 -18.19 -0.05
N ALA A 152 -21.25 -16.98 -0.39
CA ALA A 152 -19.89 -16.50 -0.19
C ALA A 152 -19.80 -15.67 1.09
N VAL A 153 -18.72 -15.85 1.82
CA VAL A 153 -18.32 -15.01 2.96
C VAL A 153 -16.91 -14.55 2.72
N VAL A 154 -16.71 -13.26 2.76
CA VAL A 154 -15.40 -12.60 2.54
C VAL A 154 -15.07 -11.81 3.79
N GLU A 155 -13.96 -12.15 4.44
CA GLU A 155 -13.41 -11.36 5.52
C GLU A 155 -12.42 -10.35 4.92
N LEU A 156 -12.80 -9.07 4.96
CA LEU A 156 -11.99 -7.95 4.46
C LEU A 156 -11.17 -7.37 5.60
N GLY A 157 -9.87 -7.22 5.40
CA GLY A 157 -8.93 -6.62 6.36
C GLY A 157 -8.28 -5.35 5.80
N CYS A 158 -8.33 -4.27 6.59
CA CYS A 158 -7.65 -3.01 6.26
C CYS A 158 -7.01 -2.44 7.52
N ASP A 159 -5.68 -2.45 7.58
CA ASP A 159 -4.90 -2.04 8.76
C ASP A 159 -5.39 -2.77 10.03
N SER A 160 -6.07 -2.05 10.93
CA SER A 160 -6.56 -2.58 12.22
C SER A 160 -8.05 -2.94 12.22
N GLN A 161 -8.75 -2.74 11.10
CA GLN A 161 -10.18 -3.05 10.98
C GLN A 161 -10.42 -4.26 10.08
N THR A 162 -11.44 -5.03 10.44
CA THR A 162 -11.98 -6.12 9.63
C THR A 162 -13.46 -5.93 9.41
N LEU A 163 -13.94 -6.40 8.26
CA LEU A 163 -15.34 -6.38 7.87
C LEU A 163 -15.71 -7.71 7.23
N GLU A 164 -16.79 -8.35 7.70
CA GLU A 164 -17.32 -9.53 7.07
C GLU A 164 -18.39 -9.12 6.05
N TYR A 165 -18.17 -9.45 4.77
CA TYR A 165 -19.09 -9.24 3.68
C TYR A 165 -19.67 -10.58 3.22
N GLN A 166 -20.97 -10.67 3.11
CA GLN A 166 -21.67 -11.92 2.74
C GLN A 166 -22.63 -11.65 1.58
N PHE A 167 -22.62 -12.55 0.60
CA PHE A 167 -23.58 -12.51 -0.50
C PHE A 167 -23.89 -13.92 -1.02
N PHE A 168 -24.94 -14.03 -1.80
CA PHE A 168 -25.35 -15.25 -2.46
C PHE A 168 -25.17 -15.11 -3.96
N PHE A 169 -24.82 -16.21 -4.61
CA PHE A 169 -24.77 -16.30 -6.06
C PHE A 169 -25.32 -17.64 -6.54
N GLN A 170 -25.82 -17.66 -7.76
CA GLN A 170 -26.51 -18.81 -8.31
C GLN A 170 -25.70 -19.46 -9.42
N ILE A 171 -25.32 -20.74 -9.21
CA ILE A 171 -24.62 -21.53 -10.21
C ILE A 171 -25.66 -22.24 -11.05
N CYS A 172 -25.62 -21.99 -12.38
CA CYS A 172 -26.50 -22.56 -13.37
C CYS A 172 -25.83 -23.68 -14.15
N PRO A 173 -26.59 -24.66 -14.68
CA PRO A 173 -26.09 -25.65 -15.62
C PRO A 173 -25.41 -25.00 -16.84
N LYS A 174 -24.48 -25.75 -17.47
CA LYS A 174 -23.81 -25.29 -18.71
C LYS A 174 -24.76 -25.16 -19.90
#